data_8a19316f4cbd15f6709b7e56abbc07ff
#
_entry.id   8a19316f4cbd15f6709b7e56abbc07ff
#
_cell.length_a   1.000
_cell.length_b   1.000
_cell.length_c   1.000
_cell.angle_alpha   90.00
_cell.angle_beta   90.00
_cell.angle_gamma   90.00
#
_symmetry.space_group_name_H-M   'P 1'
#
loop_
_entity.id
_entity.type
_entity.pdbx_description
1 polymer ?
#
loop_
_entity_poly.entity_id
_entity_poly.type
_entity_poly.pdbx_seq_one_letter_code
_entity_poly.pdbx_strand_id
1 'polypeptide(L)'
;RKKTLRLGDLLHLKEDSVKARLKTMLEAKNLELAGCYHQEPMSYPALLTWCEEQAELFGPYIADTGEFLEQALSEGKKVVLEAQLGAMRDIDYGIFPYTSSSSTISAYGPIGAGIPGKSLDHVVGVLKAYSTCVGAGPFVAEKAMSDAWEEEIRKAGGEYGAATGRPRRVGPFDAVASRYGLKCQNADIIALTKMDVLSSMKEIPVITGYKQDGVIVMDFDPMEELESYTPVIEMLPGWDCDISSCRTYDELPEKAKSY
;
A
#
# COMPACT_ATOMS: atom_id res chain seq x y z
N ARG A 1 14.89 -8.96 12.96
CA ARG A 1 15.66 -7.70 12.80
C ARG A 1 17.11 -7.81 13.31
N LYS A 2 17.38 -8.53 14.40
CA LYS A 2 18.76 -8.66 14.97
C LYS A 2 19.66 -9.65 14.20
N LYS A 3 19.10 -10.46 13.30
CA LYS A 3 19.81 -11.46 12.49
C LYS A 3 19.80 -11.07 11.02
N THR A 4 20.26 -9.85 10.71
CA THR A 4 20.34 -9.30 9.35
C THR A 4 21.58 -8.43 9.22
N LEU A 5 21.98 -8.16 7.99
CA LEU A 5 22.92 -7.09 7.65
C LEU A 5 22.14 -5.87 7.15
N ARG A 6 22.71 -4.71 7.35
CA ARG A 6 22.33 -3.49 6.66
C ARG A 6 23.12 -3.35 5.37
N LEU A 7 22.60 -2.58 4.41
CA LEU A 7 23.29 -2.37 3.15
C LEU A 7 24.69 -1.76 3.35
N GLY A 8 24.85 -0.83 4.30
CA GLY A 8 26.15 -0.27 4.68
C GLY A 8 27.16 -1.31 5.21
N ASP A 9 26.72 -2.43 5.77
CA ASP A 9 27.63 -3.49 6.21
C ASP A 9 28.40 -4.14 5.05
N LEU A 10 27.89 -4.03 3.80
CA LEU A 10 28.59 -4.51 2.61
C LEU A 10 29.91 -3.80 2.38
N LEU A 11 30.04 -2.54 2.78
CA LEU A 11 31.28 -1.78 2.70
C LEU A 11 32.34 -2.24 3.73
N HIS A 12 31.92 -3.02 4.72
CA HIS A 12 32.69 -3.44 5.88
C HIS A 12 32.84 -4.96 6.01
N LEU A 13 32.67 -5.71 4.91
CA LEU A 13 32.71 -7.18 4.90
C LEU A 13 34.05 -7.77 5.40
N LYS A 14 35.13 -6.99 5.41
CA LYS A 14 36.44 -7.41 5.92
C LYS A 14 36.52 -7.38 7.44
N GLU A 15 35.64 -6.65 8.11
CA GLU A 15 35.62 -6.52 9.56
C GLU A 15 35.10 -7.79 10.25
N ASP A 16 35.77 -8.19 11.33
CA ASP A 16 35.39 -9.41 12.06
C ASP A 16 33.99 -9.31 12.67
N SER A 17 33.58 -8.12 13.08
CA SER A 17 32.22 -7.83 13.58
C SER A 17 31.13 -8.12 12.54
N VAL A 18 31.36 -7.73 11.29
CA VAL A 18 30.43 -7.96 10.16
C VAL A 18 30.41 -9.44 9.79
N LYS A 19 31.60 -10.08 9.72
CA LYS A 19 31.73 -11.51 9.46
C LYS A 19 30.99 -12.33 10.53
N ALA A 20 31.13 -11.97 11.80
CA ALA A 20 30.42 -12.65 12.90
C ALA A 20 28.91 -12.53 12.78
N ARG A 21 28.39 -11.33 12.43
CA ARG A 21 26.95 -11.13 12.18
C ARG A 21 26.47 -11.91 10.97
N LEU A 22 27.25 -11.95 9.88
CA LEU A 22 26.91 -12.73 8.70
C LEU A 22 26.80 -14.23 9.01
N LYS A 23 27.74 -14.77 9.80
CA LYS A 23 27.69 -16.17 10.27
C LYS A 23 26.45 -16.43 11.11
N THR A 24 26.17 -15.60 12.11
CA THR A 24 24.99 -15.75 12.99
C THR A 24 23.68 -15.68 12.19
N MET A 25 23.62 -14.79 11.19
CA MET A 25 22.47 -14.70 10.28
C MET A 25 22.33 -16.00 9.47
N LEU A 26 23.41 -16.47 8.88
CA LEU A 26 23.43 -17.68 8.06
C LEU A 26 23.00 -18.93 8.86
N GLU A 27 23.55 -19.12 10.06
CA GLU A 27 23.19 -20.21 10.96
C GLU A 27 21.69 -20.23 11.24
N ALA A 28 21.10 -19.05 11.56
CA ALA A 28 19.67 -18.94 11.82
C ALA A 28 18.84 -19.25 10.56
N LYS A 29 19.29 -18.80 9.38
CA LYS A 29 18.59 -19.06 8.13
C LYS A 29 18.73 -20.51 7.66
N ASN A 30 19.86 -21.14 7.89
CA ASN A 30 20.05 -22.55 7.58
C ASN A 30 19.19 -23.47 8.46
N LEU A 31 18.96 -23.12 9.73
CA LEU A 31 17.99 -23.83 10.58
C LEU A 31 16.57 -23.71 10.02
N GLU A 32 16.20 -22.55 9.54
CA GLU A 32 14.89 -22.31 8.92
C GLU A 32 14.76 -23.06 7.59
N LEU A 33 15.79 -23.02 6.73
CA LEU A 33 15.83 -23.74 5.45
C LEU A 33 15.70 -25.25 5.66
N ALA A 34 16.48 -25.83 6.53
CA ALA A 34 16.44 -27.27 6.78
C ALA A 34 15.16 -27.71 7.52
N GLY A 35 14.75 -26.98 8.57
CA GLY A 35 13.65 -27.39 9.44
C GLY A 35 12.25 -27.09 8.88
N CYS A 36 12.10 -25.98 8.20
CA CYS A 36 10.77 -25.55 7.70
C CYS A 36 10.57 -25.79 6.21
N TYR A 37 11.63 -25.62 5.42
CA TYR A 37 11.53 -25.71 3.96
C TYR A 37 12.14 -26.96 3.37
N HIS A 38 12.79 -27.80 4.17
CA HIS A 38 13.47 -29.02 3.74
C HIS A 38 14.45 -28.80 2.58
N GLN A 39 15.16 -27.66 2.63
CA GLN A 39 16.15 -27.25 1.66
C GLN A 39 17.56 -27.41 2.21
N GLU A 40 18.52 -27.59 1.30
CA GLU A 40 19.93 -27.69 1.67
C GLU A 40 20.45 -26.38 2.28
N PRO A 41 21.28 -26.46 3.35
CA PRO A 41 21.89 -25.30 3.94
C PRO A 41 22.82 -24.57 2.96
N MET A 42 22.81 -23.25 3.01
CA MET A 42 23.76 -22.42 2.28
C MET A 42 25.12 -22.42 2.96
N SER A 43 26.21 -22.48 2.18
CA SER A 43 27.56 -22.40 2.72
C SER A 43 27.98 -20.95 3.00
N TYR A 44 28.78 -20.74 4.06
CA TYR A 44 29.30 -19.42 4.40
C TYR A 44 30.20 -18.83 3.28
N PRO A 45 31.13 -19.59 2.65
CA PRO A 45 31.92 -19.05 1.54
C PRO A 45 31.06 -18.55 0.36
N ALA A 46 30.04 -19.32 -0.04
CA ALA A 46 29.15 -18.91 -1.11
C ALA A 46 28.40 -17.62 -0.79
N LEU A 47 27.87 -17.50 0.44
CA LEU A 47 27.20 -16.29 0.88
C LEU A 47 28.15 -15.09 0.94
N LEU A 48 29.38 -15.27 1.42
CA LEU A 48 30.38 -14.20 1.50
C LEU A 48 30.76 -13.71 0.08
N THR A 49 31.06 -14.61 -0.84
CA THR A 49 31.34 -14.26 -2.24
C THR A 49 30.19 -13.46 -2.85
N TRP A 50 28.96 -13.91 -2.65
CA TRP A 50 27.79 -13.16 -3.12
C TRP A 50 27.69 -11.76 -2.51
N CYS A 51 27.95 -11.61 -1.20
CA CYS A 51 28.00 -10.30 -0.56
C CYS A 51 29.11 -9.39 -1.12
N GLU A 52 30.28 -9.95 -1.45
CA GLU A 52 31.39 -9.21 -2.05
C GLU A 52 31.03 -8.72 -3.47
N GLU A 53 30.41 -9.56 -4.29
CA GLU A 53 29.86 -9.16 -5.59
C GLU A 53 28.81 -8.03 -5.46
N GLN A 54 27.92 -8.14 -4.47
CA GLN A 54 26.93 -7.07 -4.22
C GLN A 54 27.60 -5.78 -3.71
N ALA A 55 28.68 -5.90 -2.94
CA ALA A 55 29.44 -4.74 -2.47
C ALA A 55 30.12 -3.99 -3.62
N GLU A 56 30.64 -4.69 -4.61
CA GLU A 56 31.18 -4.07 -5.83
C GLU A 56 30.09 -3.36 -6.64
N LEU A 57 28.93 -4.00 -6.80
CA LEU A 57 27.82 -3.46 -7.60
C LEU A 57 27.15 -2.25 -6.94
N PHE A 58 26.85 -2.35 -5.66
CA PHE A 58 26.04 -1.35 -4.93
C PHE A 58 26.88 -0.35 -4.12
N GLY A 59 28.16 -0.67 -3.84
CA GLY A 59 29.03 0.17 -3.02
C GLY A 59 29.03 1.65 -3.41
N PRO A 60 29.14 2.01 -4.70
CA PRO A 60 29.10 3.40 -5.15
C PRO A 60 27.79 4.15 -4.84
N TYR A 61 26.73 3.44 -4.54
CA TYR A 61 25.39 4.00 -4.28
C TYR A 61 25.00 3.96 -2.80
N ILE A 62 25.85 3.41 -1.94
CA ILE A 62 25.60 3.34 -0.50
C ILE A 62 26.02 4.67 0.14
N ALA A 63 25.09 5.37 0.74
CA ALA A 63 25.31 6.64 1.41
C ALA A 63 24.39 6.79 2.63
N ASP A 64 24.66 7.78 3.49
CA ASP A 64 23.73 8.24 4.50
C ASP A 64 22.61 9.05 3.84
N THR A 65 21.48 8.39 3.60
CA THR A 65 20.33 8.99 2.91
C THR A 65 19.61 10.01 3.81
N GLY A 66 19.71 9.89 5.14
CA GLY A 66 19.15 10.84 6.08
C GLY A 66 19.91 12.18 5.99
N GLU A 67 21.24 12.15 6.07
CA GLU A 67 22.08 13.34 5.91
C GLU A 67 21.86 14.01 4.55
N PHE A 68 21.80 13.21 3.47
CA PHE A 68 21.50 13.74 2.13
C PHE A 68 20.15 14.48 2.07
N LEU A 69 19.09 13.93 2.68
CA LEU A 69 17.79 14.55 2.70
C LEU A 69 17.74 15.80 3.59
N GLU A 70 18.42 15.77 4.74
CA GLU A 70 18.52 16.95 5.61
C GLU A 70 19.24 18.10 4.91
N GLN A 71 20.32 17.82 4.19
CA GLN A 71 21.00 18.81 3.38
C GLN A 71 20.08 19.37 2.29
N ALA A 72 19.38 18.50 1.55
CA ALA A 72 18.45 18.91 0.49
C ALA A 72 17.35 19.85 1.04
N LEU A 73 16.80 19.53 2.19
CA LEU A 73 15.81 20.37 2.87
C LEU A 73 16.40 21.73 3.32
N SER A 74 17.64 21.73 3.83
CA SER A 74 18.33 22.97 4.24
C SER A 74 18.62 23.90 3.05
N GLU A 75 18.80 23.32 1.85
CA GLU A 75 18.93 24.05 0.59
C GLU A 75 17.60 24.52 0.00
N GLY A 76 16.48 24.28 0.70
CA GLY A 76 15.13 24.67 0.26
C GLY A 76 14.53 23.76 -0.82
N LYS A 77 15.08 22.57 -1.03
CA LYS A 77 14.52 21.59 -1.97
C LYS A 77 13.22 20.99 -1.40
N LYS A 78 12.28 20.70 -2.29
CA LYS A 78 11.04 19.98 -1.95
C LYS A 78 11.30 18.48 -2.01
N VAL A 79 10.88 17.76 -0.96
CA VAL A 79 10.98 16.31 -0.86
C VAL A 79 9.57 15.73 -0.91
N VAL A 80 9.35 14.80 -1.82
CA VAL A 80 8.10 14.04 -1.93
C VAL A 80 8.36 12.63 -1.41
N LEU A 81 7.57 12.20 -0.44
CA LEU A 81 7.60 10.84 0.10
C LEU A 81 6.44 10.05 -0.52
N GLU A 82 6.74 8.99 -1.24
CA GLU A 82 5.75 8.08 -1.78
C GLU A 82 5.65 6.85 -0.89
N ALA A 83 4.45 6.63 -0.31
CA ALA A 83 4.11 5.44 0.45
C ALA A 83 3.13 4.58 -0.35
N GLN A 84 2.95 3.33 0.05
CA GLN A 84 2.16 2.33 -0.67
C GLN A 84 1.42 1.38 0.28
N LEU A 85 0.73 0.39 -0.28
CA LEU A 85 -0.04 -0.67 0.37
C LEU A 85 -1.40 -0.23 0.94
N GLY A 86 -1.54 1.00 1.39
CA GLY A 86 -2.78 1.55 1.95
C GLY A 86 -3.00 1.23 3.43
N ALA A 87 -3.81 2.07 4.09
CA ALA A 87 -4.06 2.04 5.53
C ALA A 87 -4.60 0.69 6.04
N MET A 88 -5.45 0.02 5.25
CA MET A 88 -6.03 -1.30 5.63
C MET A 88 -5.00 -2.43 5.70
N ARG A 89 -3.77 -2.20 5.23
CA ARG A 89 -2.65 -3.14 5.27
C ARG A 89 -1.55 -2.70 6.23
N ASP A 90 -1.77 -1.62 6.97
CA ASP A 90 -0.82 -1.17 8.00
C ASP A 90 -0.66 -2.23 9.09
N ILE A 91 0.57 -2.36 9.62
CA ILE A 91 0.88 -3.38 10.62
C ILE A 91 0.11 -3.18 11.93
N ASP A 92 -0.18 -1.92 12.30
CA ASP A 92 -0.82 -1.57 13.57
C ASP A 92 -2.30 -1.17 13.40
N TYR A 93 -2.64 -0.53 12.27
CA TYR A 93 -3.96 0.05 12.01
C TYR A 93 -4.75 -0.68 10.91
N GLY A 94 -4.15 -1.70 10.30
CA GLY A 94 -4.79 -2.49 9.24
C GLY A 94 -5.66 -3.61 9.78
N ILE A 95 -6.27 -4.36 8.86
CA ILE A 95 -7.15 -5.51 9.14
C ILE A 95 -6.28 -6.72 9.54
N PHE A 96 -6.01 -6.88 10.83
CA PHE A 96 -5.20 -7.99 11.33
C PHE A 96 -5.97 -9.33 11.21
N PRO A 97 -5.32 -10.45 10.82
CA PRO A 97 -3.86 -10.61 10.53
C PRO A 97 -3.47 -10.34 9.07
N TYR A 98 -4.34 -9.76 8.27
CA TYR A 98 -4.14 -9.54 6.83
C TYR A 98 -3.38 -8.23 6.54
N THR A 99 -2.38 -7.95 7.37
CA THR A 99 -1.54 -6.75 7.31
C THR A 99 -0.22 -7.01 6.59
N SER A 100 0.47 -5.94 6.19
CA SER A 100 1.87 -6.01 5.77
C SER A 100 2.79 -6.09 6.99
N SER A 101 4.09 -6.32 6.77
CA SER A 101 5.11 -6.31 7.83
C SER A 101 5.66 -4.91 8.13
N SER A 102 5.05 -3.86 7.59
CA SER A 102 5.55 -2.49 7.67
C SER A 102 4.42 -1.50 7.97
N SER A 103 4.78 -0.32 8.50
CA SER A 103 3.85 0.78 8.60
C SER A 103 3.62 1.41 7.23
N THR A 104 2.35 1.62 6.87
CA THR A 104 1.91 2.19 5.60
C THR A 104 1.26 3.56 5.77
N ILE A 105 1.22 4.09 7.00
CA ILE A 105 0.67 5.40 7.29
C ILE A 105 1.71 6.52 7.12
N SER A 106 1.24 7.70 6.75
CA SER A 106 2.06 8.87 6.39
C SER A 106 3.04 9.27 7.50
N ALA A 107 2.64 9.15 8.76
CA ALA A 107 3.48 9.46 9.92
C ALA A 107 4.81 8.67 9.95
N TYR A 108 4.87 7.51 9.31
CA TYR A 108 6.10 6.73 9.18
C TYR A 108 7.02 7.23 8.05
N GLY A 109 6.51 8.05 7.13
CA GLY A 109 7.26 8.55 5.98
C GLY A 109 8.61 9.15 6.34
N PRO A 110 8.67 10.18 7.20
CA PRO A 110 9.94 10.76 7.64
C PRO A 110 10.86 9.76 8.38
N ILE A 111 10.29 8.86 9.18
CA ILE A 111 11.06 7.82 9.88
C ILE A 111 11.68 6.86 8.85
N GLY A 112 10.90 6.40 7.88
CA GLY A 112 11.37 5.51 6.81
C GLY A 112 12.41 6.15 5.90
N ALA A 113 12.31 7.46 5.68
CA ALA A 113 13.26 8.24 4.88
C ALA A 113 14.58 8.57 5.63
N GLY A 114 14.65 8.35 6.95
CA GLY A 114 15.83 8.67 7.75
C GLY A 114 15.89 10.10 8.29
N ILE A 115 14.77 10.81 8.27
CA ILE A 115 14.62 12.20 8.79
C ILE A 115 13.51 12.28 9.85
N PRO A 116 13.59 11.49 10.95
CA PRO A 116 12.48 11.26 11.87
C PRO A 116 11.99 12.50 12.62
N GLY A 117 12.78 13.57 12.63
CA GLY A 117 12.42 14.84 13.27
C GLY A 117 11.63 15.81 12.40
N LYS A 118 11.34 15.43 11.13
CA LYS A 118 10.63 16.32 10.20
C LYS A 118 9.13 16.01 10.20
N SER A 119 8.33 17.08 10.16
CA SER A 119 6.90 17.01 9.88
C SER A 119 6.63 16.98 8.38
N LEU A 120 5.45 16.50 8.00
CA LEU A 120 4.94 16.63 6.64
C LEU A 120 4.16 17.94 6.53
N ASP A 121 4.41 18.70 5.47
CA ASP A 121 3.66 19.93 5.19
C ASP A 121 2.26 19.60 4.70
N HIS A 122 2.18 18.58 3.82
CA HIS A 122 0.93 18.08 3.24
C HIS A 122 0.95 16.57 3.12
N VAL A 123 -0.22 15.97 3.27
CA VAL A 123 -0.47 14.55 3.05
C VAL A 123 -1.56 14.36 2.01
N VAL A 124 -1.18 13.81 0.85
CA VAL A 124 -2.12 13.50 -0.23
C VAL A 124 -2.60 12.07 -0.10
N GLY A 125 -3.88 11.89 0.24
CA GLY A 125 -4.56 10.60 0.21
C GLY A 125 -4.97 10.25 -1.22
N VAL A 126 -4.37 9.22 -1.81
CA VAL A 126 -4.73 8.76 -3.15
C VAL A 126 -5.81 7.68 -3.04
N LEU A 127 -6.98 7.97 -3.62
CA LEU A 127 -8.12 7.07 -3.68
C LEU A 127 -8.46 6.73 -5.13
N LYS A 128 -8.98 5.54 -5.37
CA LYS A 128 -9.67 5.23 -6.63
C LYS A 128 -11.16 5.54 -6.48
N ALA A 129 -11.83 5.87 -7.55
CA ALA A 129 -13.28 6.05 -7.59
C ALA A 129 -14.09 4.74 -7.41
N TYR A 130 -13.43 3.65 -7.14
CA TYR A 130 -13.97 2.34 -6.75
C TYR A 130 -12.97 1.63 -5.84
N SER A 131 -13.40 0.60 -5.13
CA SER A 131 -12.53 -0.11 -4.18
C SER A 131 -11.85 -1.31 -4.82
N THR A 132 -10.61 -1.57 -4.42
CA THR A 132 -9.87 -2.77 -4.83
C THR A 132 -9.13 -3.39 -3.65
N CYS A 133 -9.02 -4.71 -3.65
CA CYS A 133 -8.23 -5.42 -2.66
C CYS A 133 -7.34 -6.48 -3.33
N VAL A 134 -6.12 -6.61 -2.81
CA VAL A 134 -5.17 -7.65 -3.20
C VAL A 134 -4.88 -8.54 -2.00
N GLY A 135 -4.85 -9.85 -2.21
CA GLY A 135 -4.59 -10.81 -1.16
C GLY A 135 -5.83 -11.23 -0.38
N ALA A 136 -5.61 -12.04 0.65
CA ALA A 136 -6.66 -12.56 1.52
C ALA A 136 -7.16 -11.50 2.51
N GLY A 137 -8.22 -11.85 3.23
CA GLY A 137 -8.85 -11.05 4.27
C GLY A 137 -10.18 -10.42 3.85
N PRO A 138 -10.91 -9.86 4.80
CA PRO A 138 -12.20 -9.25 4.56
C PRO A 138 -12.11 -8.06 3.60
N PHE A 139 -13.15 -7.95 2.78
CA PHE A 139 -13.32 -6.84 1.85
C PHE A 139 -14.83 -6.62 1.66
N VAL A 140 -15.42 -5.76 2.47
CA VAL A 140 -16.88 -5.56 2.55
C VAL A 140 -17.49 -5.16 1.19
N ALA A 141 -16.72 -4.45 0.37
CA ALA A 141 -17.14 -4.06 -0.98
C ALA A 141 -17.20 -5.23 -1.98
N GLU A 142 -16.58 -6.39 -1.68
CA GLU A 142 -16.62 -7.57 -2.54
C GLU A 142 -18.02 -8.14 -2.59
N LYS A 143 -18.45 -8.54 -3.78
CA LYS A 143 -19.80 -9.08 -4.03
C LYS A 143 -20.96 -8.15 -3.63
N ALA A 144 -20.68 -6.87 -3.42
CA ALA A 144 -21.69 -5.86 -3.23
C ALA A 144 -22.53 -5.62 -4.50
N MET A 145 -21.98 -5.95 -5.65
CA MET A 145 -22.60 -5.88 -6.97
C MET A 145 -22.59 -7.26 -7.65
N SER A 146 -23.12 -7.35 -8.86
CA SER A 146 -23.08 -8.58 -9.65
C SER A 146 -21.68 -8.90 -10.18
N ASP A 147 -21.40 -10.17 -10.42
CA ASP A 147 -20.13 -10.62 -11.04
C ASP A 147 -19.87 -9.90 -12.39
N ALA A 148 -20.93 -9.58 -13.15
CA ALA A 148 -20.85 -8.87 -14.42
C ALA A 148 -20.33 -7.42 -14.22
N TRP A 149 -20.83 -6.73 -13.19
CA TRP A 149 -20.37 -5.39 -12.83
C TRP A 149 -18.90 -5.41 -12.40
N GLU A 150 -18.53 -6.36 -11.55
CA GLU A 150 -17.15 -6.50 -11.10
C GLU A 150 -16.18 -6.76 -12.26
N GLU A 151 -16.59 -7.61 -13.21
CA GLU A 151 -15.77 -7.93 -14.38
C GLU A 151 -15.64 -6.73 -15.34
N GLU A 152 -16.68 -5.93 -15.49
CA GLU A 152 -16.64 -4.68 -16.26
C GLU A 152 -15.64 -3.70 -15.64
N ILE A 153 -15.72 -3.43 -14.35
CA ILE A 153 -14.76 -2.58 -13.62
C ILE A 153 -13.35 -3.11 -13.72
N ARG A 154 -13.17 -4.42 -13.53
CA ARG A 154 -11.85 -5.07 -13.60
C ARG A 154 -11.20 -4.88 -14.97
N LYS A 155 -11.96 -5.05 -16.03
CA LYS A 155 -11.47 -4.84 -17.40
C LYS A 155 -11.19 -3.38 -17.70
N ALA A 156 -12.16 -2.50 -17.44
CA ALA A 156 -12.03 -1.07 -17.71
C ALA A 156 -10.89 -0.43 -16.89
N GLY A 157 -10.73 -0.83 -15.63
CA GLY A 157 -9.70 -0.34 -14.72
C GLY A 157 -8.32 -0.99 -14.90
N GLY A 158 -8.22 -2.09 -15.66
CA GLY A 158 -7.00 -2.86 -15.78
C GLY A 158 -6.59 -3.52 -14.45
N GLU A 159 -7.57 -3.96 -13.65
CA GLU A 159 -7.34 -4.44 -12.28
C GLU A 159 -6.84 -5.88 -12.25
N TYR A 160 -5.60 -6.04 -12.72
CA TYR A 160 -4.82 -7.27 -12.71
C TYR A 160 -3.45 -7.05 -12.08
N GLY A 161 -2.89 -8.08 -11.47
CA GLY A 161 -1.55 -8.01 -10.89
C GLY A 161 -0.48 -7.83 -11.96
N ALA A 162 0.36 -6.80 -11.84
CA ALA A 162 1.38 -6.47 -12.85
C ALA A 162 2.34 -7.65 -13.15
N ALA A 163 2.76 -8.39 -12.11
CA ALA A 163 3.68 -9.52 -12.26
C ALA A 163 2.97 -10.86 -12.49
N THR A 164 1.78 -11.05 -11.94
CA THR A 164 1.11 -12.36 -11.91
C THR A 164 -0.08 -12.46 -12.87
N GLY A 165 -0.59 -11.34 -13.39
CA GLY A 165 -1.81 -11.29 -14.18
C GLY A 165 -3.09 -11.68 -13.40
N ARG A 166 -3.01 -11.93 -12.08
CA ARG A 166 -4.16 -12.36 -11.29
C ARG A 166 -5.20 -11.23 -11.20
N PRO A 167 -6.51 -11.55 -11.39
CA PRO A 167 -7.56 -10.55 -11.22
C PRO A 167 -7.58 -10.04 -9.77
N ARG A 168 -7.69 -8.73 -9.62
CA ARG A 168 -7.90 -8.11 -8.32
C ARG A 168 -9.37 -8.21 -7.92
N ARG A 169 -9.63 -8.27 -6.63
CA ARG A 169 -10.96 -8.12 -6.05
C ARG A 169 -11.36 -6.65 -6.21
N VAL A 170 -12.57 -6.40 -6.68
CA VAL A 170 -13.10 -5.06 -6.94
C VAL A 170 -14.48 -4.90 -6.31
N GLY A 171 -14.89 -3.68 -6.04
CA GLY A 171 -16.21 -3.37 -5.52
C GLY A 171 -16.50 -1.87 -5.63
N PRO A 172 -17.72 -1.42 -5.27
CA PRO A 172 -18.07 -0.02 -5.21
C PRO A 172 -17.09 0.79 -4.36
N PHE A 173 -17.05 2.10 -4.59
CA PHE A 173 -16.33 2.99 -3.69
C PHE A 173 -16.88 2.85 -2.27
N ASP A 174 -16.00 2.53 -1.33
CA ASP A 174 -16.35 2.34 0.08
C ASP A 174 -16.00 3.60 0.86
N ALA A 175 -17.00 4.44 1.10
CA ALA A 175 -16.82 5.70 1.81
C ALA A 175 -16.52 5.49 3.30
N VAL A 176 -16.96 4.37 3.89
CA VAL A 176 -16.72 4.04 5.31
C VAL A 176 -15.24 3.71 5.52
N ALA A 177 -14.75 2.72 4.77
CA ALA A 177 -13.35 2.33 4.81
C ALA A 177 -12.42 3.47 4.36
N SER A 178 -12.80 4.24 3.33
CA SER A 178 -12.01 5.37 2.85
C SER A 178 -11.84 6.47 3.89
N ARG A 179 -12.90 6.81 4.63
CA ARG A 179 -12.81 7.78 5.75
C ARG A 179 -11.85 7.33 6.83
N TYR A 180 -11.93 6.05 7.22
CA TYR A 180 -10.97 5.49 8.17
C TYR A 180 -9.54 5.60 7.65
N GLY A 181 -9.30 5.19 6.40
CA GLY A 181 -7.98 5.27 5.78
C GLY A 181 -7.42 6.69 5.73
N LEU A 182 -8.22 7.67 5.32
CA LEU A 182 -7.83 9.08 5.29
C LEU A 182 -7.51 9.62 6.69
N LYS A 183 -8.31 9.23 7.70
CA LYS A 183 -8.06 9.60 9.11
C LYS A 183 -6.73 9.01 9.60
N CYS A 184 -6.43 7.74 9.33
CA CYS A 184 -5.16 7.10 9.70
C CYS A 184 -3.97 7.78 9.01
N GLN A 185 -4.14 8.23 7.77
CA GLN A 185 -3.13 8.95 7.01
C GLN A 185 -2.98 10.43 7.44
N ASN A 186 -3.93 10.97 8.19
CA ASN A 186 -4.03 12.42 8.43
C ASN A 186 -3.97 13.20 7.11
N ALA A 187 -4.69 12.72 6.09
CA ALA A 187 -4.70 13.33 4.77
C ALA A 187 -5.48 14.65 4.78
N ASP A 188 -4.86 15.70 4.27
CA ASP A 188 -5.42 17.04 4.11
C ASP A 188 -5.81 17.33 2.65
N ILE A 189 -5.30 16.52 1.72
CA ILE A 189 -5.61 16.61 0.30
C ILE A 189 -6.02 15.22 -0.19
N ILE A 190 -7.05 15.15 -1.04
CA ILE A 190 -7.50 13.90 -1.67
C ILE A 190 -7.26 13.99 -3.18
N ALA A 191 -6.57 12.98 -3.73
CA ALA A 191 -6.48 12.75 -5.15
C ALA A 191 -7.38 11.57 -5.54
N LEU A 192 -8.58 11.87 -6.03
CA LEU A 192 -9.52 10.86 -6.53
C LEU A 192 -9.15 10.47 -7.95
N THR A 193 -8.74 9.23 -8.13
CA THR A 193 -8.24 8.69 -9.40
C THR A 193 -9.21 7.69 -10.02
N LYS A 194 -9.01 7.33 -11.29
CA LYS A 194 -9.79 6.28 -11.97
C LYS A 194 -11.28 6.60 -12.14
N MET A 195 -11.69 7.85 -12.10
CA MET A 195 -13.07 8.25 -12.39
C MET A 195 -13.45 7.92 -13.85
N ASP A 196 -12.50 7.97 -14.77
CA ASP A 196 -12.64 7.58 -16.17
C ASP A 196 -13.14 6.14 -16.35
N VAL A 197 -12.80 5.24 -15.44
CA VAL A 197 -13.26 3.84 -15.44
C VAL A 197 -14.78 3.72 -15.30
N LEU A 198 -15.41 4.69 -14.65
CA LEU A 198 -16.86 4.72 -14.41
C LEU A 198 -17.63 5.43 -15.51
N SER A 199 -16.96 5.87 -16.58
CA SER A 199 -17.53 6.73 -17.64
C SER A 199 -18.74 6.14 -18.38
N SER A 200 -18.83 4.82 -18.51
CA SER A 200 -19.95 4.14 -19.17
C SER A 200 -21.17 3.91 -18.27
N MET A 201 -21.06 4.23 -17.00
CA MET A 201 -22.11 3.91 -16.03
C MET A 201 -23.20 4.96 -15.98
N LYS A 202 -24.46 4.51 -16.01
CA LYS A 202 -25.65 5.36 -15.82
C LYS A 202 -25.92 5.63 -14.34
N GLU A 203 -25.60 4.66 -13.52
CA GLU A 203 -25.70 4.71 -12.07
C GLU A 203 -24.44 4.12 -11.47
N ILE A 204 -23.88 4.80 -10.46
CA ILE A 204 -22.63 4.43 -9.81
C ILE A 204 -22.92 4.06 -8.35
N PRO A 205 -22.65 2.81 -7.94
CA PRO A 205 -22.84 2.38 -6.58
C PRO A 205 -21.75 2.94 -5.66
N VAL A 206 -22.14 3.41 -4.49
CA VAL A 206 -21.26 3.87 -3.42
C VAL A 206 -21.72 3.22 -2.09
N ILE A 207 -20.78 2.67 -1.34
CA ILE A 207 -21.04 2.14 0.00
C ILE A 207 -20.98 3.30 0.98
N THR A 208 -22.11 3.63 1.59
CA THR A 208 -22.26 4.75 2.52
C THR A 208 -22.33 4.31 3.99
N GLY A 209 -22.54 3.03 4.25
CA GLY A 209 -22.61 2.44 5.58
C GLY A 209 -22.47 0.92 5.53
N TYR A 210 -22.35 0.29 6.68
CA TYR A 210 -22.39 -1.15 6.84
C TYR A 210 -23.58 -1.54 7.72
N LYS A 211 -24.15 -2.71 7.48
CA LYS A 211 -25.26 -3.25 8.26
C LYS A 211 -24.85 -4.55 8.93
N GLN A 212 -25.04 -4.64 10.24
CA GLN A 212 -24.83 -5.82 11.06
C GLN A 212 -26.00 -5.94 12.05
N ASP A 213 -26.63 -7.10 12.16
CA ASP A 213 -27.75 -7.37 13.07
C ASP A 213 -28.89 -6.35 13.00
N GLY A 214 -29.14 -5.80 11.81
CA GLY A 214 -30.20 -4.79 11.60
C GLY A 214 -29.75 -3.36 11.91
N VAL A 215 -28.58 -3.13 12.48
CA VAL A 215 -28.03 -1.82 12.82
C VAL A 215 -27.14 -1.34 11.68
N ILE A 216 -27.24 -0.05 11.32
CA ILE A 216 -26.35 0.58 10.35
C ILE A 216 -25.24 1.28 11.13
N VAL A 217 -23.99 0.96 10.77
CA VAL A 217 -22.77 1.58 11.29
C VAL A 217 -22.10 2.38 10.17
N MET A 218 -21.56 3.53 10.53
CA MET A 218 -20.93 4.48 9.61
C MET A 218 -19.42 4.57 9.83
N ASP A 219 -18.93 3.93 10.88
CA ASP A 219 -17.52 3.88 11.24
C ASP A 219 -16.94 2.52 10.88
N PHE A 220 -15.67 2.54 10.49
CA PHE A 220 -14.89 1.35 10.20
C PHE A 220 -14.04 0.98 11.42
N ASP A 221 -14.19 -0.24 11.92
CA ASP A 221 -13.31 -0.82 12.94
C ASP A 221 -12.58 -2.03 12.36
N PRO A 222 -11.24 -1.98 12.22
CA PRO A 222 -10.46 -3.09 11.69
C PRO A 222 -10.40 -4.31 12.62
N MET A 223 -10.87 -4.19 13.86
CA MET A 223 -10.90 -5.25 14.88
C MET A 223 -12.20 -6.04 14.89
N GLU A 224 -13.24 -5.55 14.22
CA GLU A 224 -14.52 -6.21 14.11
C GLU A 224 -14.52 -7.35 13.07
N GLU A 225 -15.51 -8.23 13.14
CA GLU A 225 -15.71 -9.30 12.14
C GLU A 225 -16.29 -8.72 10.85
N LEU A 226 -15.45 -8.13 10.02
CA LEU A 226 -15.84 -7.44 8.80
C LEU A 226 -16.61 -8.32 7.80
N GLU A 227 -16.42 -9.65 7.84
CA GLU A 227 -17.19 -10.60 7.04
C GLU A 227 -18.68 -10.67 7.42
N SER A 228 -19.02 -10.26 8.62
CA SER A 228 -20.43 -10.23 9.09
C SER A 228 -21.20 -9.00 8.59
N TYR A 229 -20.49 -8.00 8.08
CA TYR A 229 -21.10 -6.78 7.57
C TYR A 229 -21.68 -6.95 6.16
N THR A 230 -22.86 -6.35 5.94
CA THR A 230 -23.45 -6.19 4.62
C THR A 230 -23.35 -4.71 4.21
N PRO A 231 -22.85 -4.38 3.01
CA PRO A 231 -22.74 -2.99 2.57
C PRO A 231 -24.13 -2.36 2.38
N VAL A 232 -24.27 -1.11 2.82
CA VAL A 232 -25.41 -0.24 2.50
C VAL A 232 -24.99 0.58 1.27
N ILE A 233 -25.70 0.39 0.17
CA ILE A 233 -25.36 0.97 -1.14
C ILE A 233 -26.32 2.10 -1.47
N GLU A 234 -25.75 3.24 -1.87
CA GLU A 234 -26.44 4.34 -2.51
C GLU A 234 -26.06 4.37 -4.00
N MET A 235 -27.08 4.53 -4.86
CA MET A 235 -26.87 4.64 -6.30
C MET A 235 -26.82 6.12 -6.70
N LEU A 236 -25.66 6.59 -7.12
CA LEU A 236 -25.46 7.95 -7.60
C LEU A 236 -25.65 8.04 -9.11
N PRO A 237 -26.14 9.17 -9.67
CA PRO A 237 -26.25 9.34 -11.10
C PRO A 237 -24.88 9.33 -11.79
N GLY A 238 -24.66 8.42 -12.71
CA GLY A 238 -23.46 8.38 -13.54
C GLY A 238 -23.47 9.44 -14.63
N TRP A 239 -22.30 9.78 -15.13
CA TRP A 239 -22.14 10.84 -16.18
C TRP A 239 -22.26 10.31 -17.60
N ASP A 240 -22.17 9.01 -17.82
CA ASP A 240 -22.42 8.30 -19.09
C ASP A 240 -21.72 8.96 -20.32
N CYS A 241 -20.48 9.41 -20.12
CA CYS A 241 -19.61 9.97 -21.16
C CYS A 241 -18.12 9.84 -20.77
N ASP A 242 -17.25 9.78 -21.78
CA ASP A 242 -15.81 9.74 -21.58
C ASP A 242 -15.28 11.08 -21.02
N ILE A 243 -14.61 11.00 -19.86
CA ILE A 243 -13.98 12.14 -19.18
C ILE A 243 -12.45 12.09 -19.22
N SER A 244 -11.86 11.14 -19.94
CA SER A 244 -10.40 10.95 -20.00
C SER A 244 -9.66 12.13 -20.63
N SER A 245 -10.35 12.94 -21.42
CA SER A 245 -9.81 14.14 -22.06
C SER A 245 -9.93 15.40 -21.19
N CYS A 246 -10.74 15.43 -20.14
CA CYS A 246 -10.87 16.59 -19.25
C CYS A 246 -9.53 16.88 -18.56
N ARG A 247 -9.13 18.16 -18.54
CA ARG A 247 -7.88 18.63 -17.93
C ARG A 247 -8.09 19.60 -16.78
N THR A 248 -9.30 20.13 -16.67
CA THR A 248 -9.71 21.04 -15.61
C THR A 248 -10.98 20.52 -14.93
N TYR A 249 -11.23 20.97 -13.71
CA TYR A 249 -12.45 20.63 -12.99
C TYR A 249 -13.71 21.12 -13.73
N ASP A 250 -13.62 22.29 -14.39
CA ASP A 250 -14.76 22.89 -15.09
C ASP A 250 -15.20 22.11 -16.32
N GLU A 251 -14.30 21.34 -16.94
CA GLU A 251 -14.60 20.46 -18.07
C GLU A 251 -15.36 19.20 -17.68
N LEU A 252 -15.37 18.84 -16.39
CA LEU A 252 -16.09 17.67 -15.91
C LEU A 252 -17.61 17.88 -16.01
N PRO A 253 -18.38 16.85 -16.41
CA PRO A 253 -19.83 16.87 -16.31
C PRO A 253 -20.30 17.12 -14.86
N GLU A 254 -21.42 17.80 -14.68
CA GLU A 254 -21.95 18.13 -13.35
C GLU A 254 -22.15 16.89 -12.46
N LYS A 255 -22.55 15.75 -13.04
CA LYS A 255 -22.68 14.49 -12.30
C LYS A 255 -21.31 13.96 -11.80
N ALA A 256 -20.25 14.13 -12.59
CA ALA A 256 -18.90 13.75 -12.18
C ALA A 256 -18.33 14.69 -11.10
N LYS A 257 -18.67 15.98 -11.15
CA LYS A 257 -18.35 16.94 -10.09
C LYS A 257 -19.11 16.65 -8.79
N SER A 258 -20.33 16.13 -8.91
CA SER A 258 -21.18 15.80 -7.77
C SER A 258 -20.78 14.47 -7.09
N TYR A 259 -20.16 13.57 -7.83
CA TYR A 259 -19.60 12.31 -7.31
C TYR A 259 -18.44 12.59 -6.35
#